data_3fc097bbfae7eb88c3b1095e751ef209
#
_entry.id   3fc097bbfae7eb88c3b1095e751ef209
#
_cell.length_a   1.000
_cell.length_b   1.000
_cell.length_c   1.000
_cell.angle_alpha   90.00
_cell.angle_beta   90.00
_cell.angle_gamma   90.00
#
_symmetry.space_group_name_H-M   'P 1'
#
loop_
_entity.id
_entity.type
_entity.pdbx_description
1 polymer ?
#
loop_
_entity_poly.entity_id
_entity_poly.type
_entity_poly.pdbx_seq_one_letter_code
_entity_poly.pdbx_strand_id
1 'polypeptide(L)'
;MKAKTVIHVSTECYPAAKAGGMADVVGSLPKYLKDHGWNPVIVTPRYRLPWFDKQNLRRDYAGSFGMEDDTAIFEVYRLKKGDLPFDYYCIDIPGRFDRNSIYLNESGHGYDDEAERNISFQRSVIKWLSDPKSGVTPDLIHCHDHQTGFIPFLIKNTEEGKALASIPSFYTIHNGAYNSRYSWGRIDLLPKFPSKLSQFIEWDGHIDAVATAIRYADHVNTVSPSYLEELKDQLAPLKHMMSRTPDKFSGTLNGIDPDEWNPKTDKLLSNRLTTTVDQYKKVNKAELLSELYHLNNIPLISFIGRFAHQKGADLLVPAVERVLARFGFVNFFILGSGDPFIERKVQELRDKYAERVGCFIGYNEALAHQVYASSDFIVMPSRFEPCGLNQMFAMRYGALAIARMTGGLKDTVIDFESGGLGVAFDYDSVDDLTHAMGRALHLYRDTKRYKQIRKNAMKMDFSWNQSAKQYISIYNQLIEN
;
A
#
# COMPACT_ATOMS: atom_id res chain seq x y z
N MET A 1 -4.74 18.83 -27.16
CA MET A 1 -3.49 18.03 -27.11
C MET A 1 -3.88 16.57 -26.89
N LYS A 2 -3.13 15.62 -27.46
CA LYS A 2 -3.34 14.17 -27.17
C LYS A 2 -3.00 13.92 -25.71
N ALA A 3 -3.82 13.12 -24.99
CA ALA A 3 -3.53 12.75 -23.62
C ALA A 3 -2.20 11.99 -23.54
N LYS A 4 -1.33 12.33 -22.59
CA LYS A 4 -0.06 11.65 -22.34
C LYS A 4 -0.33 10.29 -21.70
N THR A 5 0.35 9.24 -22.16
CA THR A 5 0.12 7.86 -21.69
C THR A 5 1.18 7.45 -20.67
N VAL A 6 0.74 7.08 -19.46
CA VAL A 6 1.59 6.45 -18.44
C VAL A 6 1.27 4.97 -18.30
N ILE A 7 2.31 4.13 -18.37
CA ILE A 7 2.18 2.69 -18.17
C ILE A 7 2.58 2.35 -16.74
N HIS A 8 1.63 1.93 -15.91
CA HIS A 8 1.91 1.38 -14.58
C HIS A 8 2.18 -0.11 -14.69
N VAL A 9 3.39 -0.52 -14.39
CA VAL A 9 3.80 -1.94 -14.35
C VAL A 9 3.86 -2.39 -12.90
N SER A 10 3.03 -3.35 -12.54
CA SER A 10 2.88 -3.80 -11.16
C SER A 10 2.50 -5.28 -11.09
N THR A 11 2.85 -5.96 -10.01
CA THR A 11 2.36 -7.31 -9.72
C THR A 11 1.02 -7.32 -9.00
N GLU A 12 0.56 -6.16 -8.52
CA GLU A 12 -0.74 -6.00 -7.87
C GLU A 12 -1.52 -4.84 -8.49
N CYS A 13 -2.85 -4.98 -8.54
CA CYS A 13 -3.80 -3.92 -8.85
C CYS A 13 -5.18 -4.31 -8.34
N TYR A 14 -5.79 -3.53 -7.44
CA TYR A 14 -7.17 -3.76 -7.02
C TYR A 14 -8.15 -3.39 -8.16
N PRO A 15 -9.18 -4.20 -8.42
CA PRO A 15 -9.60 -5.42 -7.72
C PRO A 15 -9.00 -6.73 -8.29
N ALA A 16 -8.13 -6.68 -9.28
CA ALA A 16 -7.67 -7.87 -10.02
C ALA A 16 -6.77 -8.79 -9.18
N ALA A 17 -5.79 -8.20 -8.50
CA ALA A 17 -4.82 -8.92 -7.69
C ALA A 17 -4.41 -8.06 -6.49
N LYS A 18 -4.67 -8.52 -5.26
CA LYS A 18 -4.37 -7.77 -4.03
C LYS A 18 -3.73 -8.67 -2.98
N ALA A 19 -2.56 -8.27 -2.53
CA ALA A 19 -1.89 -8.82 -1.34
C ALA A 19 -1.57 -7.73 -0.32
N GLY A 20 -1.31 -6.50 -0.77
CA GLY A 20 -0.93 -5.38 0.08
C GLY A 20 -1.48 -4.03 -0.36
N GLY A 21 -0.96 -2.96 0.25
CA GLY A 21 -1.36 -1.58 -0.04
C GLY A 21 -0.95 -1.11 -1.44
N MET A 22 0.03 -1.74 -2.09
CA MET A 22 0.40 -1.44 -3.48
C MET A 22 -0.79 -1.63 -4.43
N ALA A 23 -1.59 -2.68 -4.23
CA ALA A 23 -2.80 -2.92 -5.02
C ALA A 23 -3.76 -1.75 -4.97
N ASP A 24 -3.96 -1.16 -3.79
CA ASP A 24 -4.86 -0.02 -3.60
C ASP A 24 -4.33 1.22 -4.32
N VAL A 25 -3.02 1.46 -4.28
CA VAL A 25 -2.38 2.56 -5.01
C VAL A 25 -2.55 2.40 -6.51
N VAL A 26 -2.19 1.22 -7.06
CA VAL A 26 -2.25 0.94 -8.51
C VAL A 26 -3.69 0.86 -9.01
N GLY A 27 -4.64 0.53 -8.15
CA GLY A 27 -6.07 0.54 -8.48
C GLY A 27 -6.74 1.92 -8.37
N SER A 28 -6.16 2.85 -7.58
CA SER A 28 -6.80 4.14 -7.30
C SER A 28 -6.12 5.33 -8.01
N LEU A 29 -4.80 5.50 -7.88
CA LEU A 29 -4.07 6.62 -8.49
C LEU A 29 -4.41 6.84 -9.98
N PRO A 30 -4.51 5.80 -10.83
CA PRO A 30 -4.80 5.95 -12.24
C PRO A 30 -6.13 6.67 -12.55
N LYS A 31 -7.16 6.47 -11.72
CA LYS A 31 -8.45 7.17 -11.85
C LYS A 31 -8.24 8.69 -11.80
N TYR A 32 -7.45 9.15 -10.84
CA TYR A 32 -7.18 10.58 -10.63
C TYR A 32 -6.19 11.17 -11.64
N LEU A 33 -5.25 10.39 -12.17
CA LEU A 33 -4.40 10.79 -13.28
C LEU A 33 -5.25 11.08 -14.52
N LYS A 34 -6.27 10.26 -14.80
CA LYS A 34 -7.19 10.44 -15.91
C LYS A 34 -7.99 11.74 -15.81
N ASP A 35 -8.44 12.10 -14.60
CA ASP A 35 -9.16 13.35 -14.35
C ASP A 35 -8.32 14.60 -14.65
N HIS A 36 -6.99 14.45 -14.66
CA HIS A 36 -6.01 15.48 -15.00
C HIS A 36 -5.44 15.36 -16.43
N GLY A 37 -6.10 14.63 -17.31
CA GLY A 37 -5.77 14.58 -18.74
C GLY A 37 -4.67 13.58 -19.11
N TRP A 38 -4.28 12.68 -18.22
CA TRP A 38 -3.41 11.55 -18.51
C TRP A 38 -4.23 10.34 -18.99
N ASN A 39 -3.59 9.46 -19.76
CA ASN A 39 -4.13 8.17 -20.16
C ASN A 39 -3.38 7.06 -19.42
N PRO A 40 -3.81 6.64 -18.22
CA PRO A 40 -3.15 5.57 -17.47
C PRO A 40 -3.52 4.21 -18.06
N VAL A 41 -2.49 3.38 -18.23
CA VAL A 41 -2.58 1.98 -18.64
C VAL A 41 -1.93 1.12 -17.57
N ILE A 42 -2.64 0.14 -17.07
CA ILE A 42 -2.16 -0.77 -16.04
C ILE A 42 -1.78 -2.09 -16.68
N VAL A 43 -0.62 -2.62 -16.28
CA VAL A 43 -0.11 -3.92 -16.74
C VAL A 43 0.27 -4.77 -15.54
N THR A 44 -0.36 -5.94 -15.40
CA THR A 44 -0.07 -6.91 -14.34
C THR A 44 0.18 -8.31 -14.91
N PRO A 45 0.75 -9.23 -14.14
CA PRO A 45 0.66 -10.65 -14.48
C PRO A 45 -0.80 -11.14 -14.45
N ARG A 46 -1.12 -12.17 -15.23
CA ARG A 46 -2.39 -12.88 -15.15
C ARG A 46 -2.28 -14.05 -14.17
N TYR A 47 -2.97 -13.94 -13.05
CA TYR A 47 -3.03 -14.98 -12.03
C TYR A 47 -4.26 -15.89 -12.19
N ARG A 48 -4.27 -17.06 -11.52
CA ARG A 48 -5.47 -17.87 -11.32
C ARG A 48 -6.30 -17.38 -10.13
N LEU A 49 -6.56 -16.09 -10.08
CA LEU A 49 -7.42 -15.51 -9.05
C LEU A 49 -8.86 -15.40 -9.57
N PRO A 50 -9.89 -15.57 -8.71
CA PRO A 50 -11.30 -15.60 -9.12
C PRO A 50 -11.77 -14.35 -9.88
N TRP A 51 -11.08 -13.24 -9.74
CA TRP A 51 -11.42 -12.02 -10.49
C TRP A 51 -11.20 -12.22 -11.98
N PHE A 52 -10.05 -12.79 -12.39
CA PHE A 52 -9.72 -12.99 -13.82
C PHE A 52 -10.69 -13.89 -14.54
N ASP A 53 -11.22 -14.92 -13.85
CA ASP A 53 -12.18 -15.89 -14.43
C ASP A 53 -13.55 -15.24 -14.73
N LYS A 54 -13.88 -14.16 -14.02
CA LYS A 54 -15.13 -13.42 -14.18
C LYS A 54 -15.08 -12.33 -15.25
N GLN A 55 -13.88 -12.03 -15.79
CA GLN A 55 -13.69 -10.93 -16.72
C GLN A 55 -13.75 -11.37 -18.18
N ASN A 56 -14.23 -10.47 -19.02
CA ASN A 56 -14.15 -10.63 -20.48
C ASN A 56 -12.78 -10.12 -20.98
N LEU A 57 -11.78 -10.99 -20.93
CA LEU A 57 -10.42 -10.70 -21.38
C LEU A 57 -10.25 -11.12 -22.83
N ARG A 58 -9.85 -10.20 -23.70
CA ARG A 58 -9.52 -10.47 -25.08
C ARG A 58 -8.00 -10.55 -25.26
N ARG A 59 -7.49 -11.61 -25.92
CA ARG A 59 -6.11 -11.66 -26.35
C ARG A 59 -5.83 -10.56 -27.36
N ASP A 60 -4.87 -9.72 -27.08
CA ASP A 60 -4.53 -8.53 -27.87
C ASP A 60 -3.16 -8.69 -28.55
N TYR A 61 -2.23 -9.44 -27.92
CA TYR A 61 -0.88 -9.66 -28.42
C TYR A 61 -0.34 -11.03 -27.98
N ALA A 62 0.62 -11.58 -28.73
CA ALA A 62 1.42 -12.73 -28.31
C ALA A 62 2.87 -12.52 -28.76
N GLY A 63 3.80 -12.95 -27.92
CA GLY A 63 5.23 -12.82 -28.20
C GLY A 63 6.06 -13.91 -27.52
N SER A 64 7.35 -13.87 -27.80
CA SER A 64 8.33 -14.78 -27.18
C SER A 64 9.71 -14.13 -27.08
N PHE A 65 10.54 -14.65 -26.19
CA PHE A 65 11.96 -14.31 -26.06
C PHE A 65 12.74 -15.49 -25.51
N GLY A 66 14.02 -15.57 -25.86
CA GLY A 66 14.92 -16.58 -25.28
C GLY A 66 15.20 -16.30 -23.81
N MET A 67 15.15 -17.32 -22.97
CA MET A 67 15.40 -17.23 -21.54
C MET A 67 16.17 -18.46 -21.08
N GLU A 68 17.44 -18.30 -20.68
CA GLU A 68 18.36 -19.40 -20.49
C GLU A 68 18.43 -20.30 -21.73
N ASP A 69 18.24 -21.61 -21.60
CA ASP A 69 18.24 -22.58 -22.69
C ASP A 69 16.86 -22.83 -23.31
N ASP A 70 15.84 -22.03 -22.94
CA ASP A 70 14.44 -22.18 -23.35
C ASP A 70 13.89 -20.91 -23.99
N THR A 71 12.67 -21.03 -24.52
CA THR A 71 11.90 -19.91 -25.08
C THR A 71 10.67 -19.63 -24.21
N ALA A 72 10.68 -18.48 -23.53
CA ALA A 72 9.50 -18.01 -22.84
C ALA A 72 8.48 -17.47 -23.84
N ILE A 73 7.26 -18.01 -23.81
CA ILE A 73 6.11 -17.55 -24.58
C ILE A 73 5.20 -16.75 -23.66
N PHE A 74 4.63 -15.68 -24.17
CA PHE A 74 3.66 -14.89 -23.41
C PHE A 74 2.52 -14.38 -24.27
N GLU A 75 1.38 -14.16 -23.65
CA GLU A 75 0.21 -13.55 -24.25
C GLU A 75 -0.24 -12.34 -23.45
N VAL A 76 -0.65 -11.27 -24.12
CA VAL A 76 -1.21 -10.07 -23.49
C VAL A 76 -2.71 -10.07 -23.70
N TYR A 77 -3.44 -9.97 -22.63
CA TYR A 77 -4.88 -9.88 -22.61
C TYR A 77 -5.31 -8.47 -22.18
N ARG A 78 -6.29 -7.93 -22.88
CA ARG A 78 -6.91 -6.65 -22.55
C ARG A 78 -8.29 -6.85 -21.94
N LEU A 79 -8.57 -6.14 -20.85
CA LEU A 79 -9.89 -6.05 -20.26
C LEU A 79 -10.80 -5.20 -21.17
N LYS A 80 -12.08 -5.56 -21.24
CA LYS A 80 -13.07 -4.76 -21.96
C LYS A 80 -13.06 -3.32 -21.43
N LYS A 81 -13.00 -2.36 -22.33
CA LYS A 81 -12.97 -0.93 -21.99
C LYS A 81 -14.25 -0.54 -21.23
N GLY A 82 -14.10 0.13 -20.10
CA GLY A 82 -15.19 0.61 -19.26
C GLY A 82 -15.49 -0.25 -18.02
N ASP A 83 -14.93 -1.45 -17.94
CA ASP A 83 -15.09 -2.31 -16.74
C ASP A 83 -14.20 -1.81 -15.57
N LEU A 84 -13.13 -1.07 -15.88
CA LEU A 84 -12.32 -0.31 -14.93
C LEU A 84 -12.21 1.15 -15.39
N PRO A 85 -11.90 2.10 -14.50
CA PRO A 85 -11.76 3.52 -14.87
C PRO A 85 -10.54 3.82 -15.74
N PHE A 86 -9.67 2.86 -15.98
CA PHE A 86 -8.43 2.93 -16.77
C PHE A 86 -8.32 1.75 -17.73
N ASP A 87 -7.42 1.83 -18.71
CA ASP A 87 -7.11 0.69 -19.57
C ASP A 87 -6.26 -0.33 -18.80
N TYR A 88 -6.69 -1.61 -18.83
CA TYR A 88 -6.05 -2.68 -18.08
C TYR A 88 -5.64 -3.83 -19.00
N TYR A 89 -4.39 -4.24 -18.84
CA TYR A 89 -3.81 -5.39 -19.52
C TYR A 89 -3.24 -6.38 -18.50
N CYS A 90 -3.31 -7.66 -18.80
CA CYS A 90 -2.61 -8.68 -18.03
C CYS A 90 -1.79 -9.59 -18.96
N ILE A 91 -0.63 -10.00 -18.46
CA ILE A 91 0.31 -10.83 -19.22
C ILE A 91 0.27 -12.24 -18.65
N ASP A 92 -0.07 -13.18 -19.51
CA ASP A 92 -0.04 -14.62 -19.24
C ASP A 92 1.29 -15.19 -19.72
N ILE A 93 2.01 -15.83 -18.80
CA ILE A 93 3.26 -16.53 -19.08
C ILE A 93 3.07 -17.94 -18.52
N PRO A 94 2.82 -18.95 -19.37
CA PRO A 94 2.53 -20.30 -18.93
C PRO A 94 3.57 -20.84 -17.94
N GLY A 95 3.09 -21.43 -16.86
CA GLY A 95 3.93 -21.98 -15.79
C GLY A 95 4.49 -20.97 -14.80
N ARG A 96 4.29 -19.63 -15.01
CA ARG A 96 4.86 -18.59 -14.14
C ARG A 96 3.86 -17.96 -13.18
N PHE A 97 2.70 -17.53 -13.67
CA PHE A 97 1.70 -16.79 -12.88
C PHE A 97 0.35 -17.49 -12.79
N ASP A 98 0.19 -18.65 -13.36
CA ASP A 98 -0.99 -19.49 -13.30
C ASP A 98 -1.17 -20.16 -11.91
N ARG A 99 -1.17 -19.36 -10.86
CA ARG A 99 -1.18 -19.74 -9.44
C ARG A 99 -2.26 -19.00 -8.66
N ASN A 100 -2.73 -19.61 -7.57
CA ASN A 100 -3.83 -19.11 -6.75
C ASN A 100 -3.42 -18.02 -5.77
N SER A 101 -2.13 -17.67 -5.72
CA SER A 101 -1.59 -16.62 -4.84
C SER A 101 -0.50 -15.82 -5.56
N ILE A 102 -0.36 -14.55 -5.17
CA ILE A 102 0.58 -13.64 -5.82
C ILE A 102 2.03 -13.94 -5.42
N TYR A 103 2.29 -14.09 -4.13
CA TYR A 103 3.66 -14.18 -3.58
C TYR A 103 3.99 -15.48 -2.88
N LEU A 104 3.00 -16.14 -2.27
CA LEU A 104 3.24 -17.27 -1.40
C LEU A 104 2.61 -18.54 -1.99
N ASN A 105 3.28 -19.67 -1.80
CA ASN A 105 2.73 -20.99 -2.09
C ASN A 105 1.76 -21.44 -0.98
N GLU A 106 1.17 -22.63 -1.15
CA GLU A 106 0.21 -23.19 -0.18
C GLU A 106 0.81 -23.44 1.21
N SER A 107 2.13 -23.57 1.31
CA SER A 107 2.85 -23.71 2.59
C SER A 107 3.22 -22.38 3.23
N GLY A 108 2.81 -21.23 2.64
CA GLY A 108 3.11 -19.89 3.14
C GLY A 108 4.53 -19.39 2.86
N HIS A 109 5.30 -20.08 1.98
CA HIS A 109 6.63 -19.67 1.56
C HIS A 109 6.58 -18.99 0.19
N GLY A 110 7.59 -18.18 -0.12
CA GLY A 110 7.78 -17.64 -1.46
C GLY A 110 7.95 -18.77 -2.50
N TYR A 111 7.69 -18.44 -3.75
CA TYR A 111 7.89 -19.39 -4.85
C TYR A 111 9.37 -19.51 -5.21
N ASP A 112 9.87 -20.72 -5.39
CA ASP A 112 11.29 -21.00 -5.72
C ASP A 112 11.72 -20.39 -7.07
N ASP A 113 10.78 -20.17 -7.99
CA ASP A 113 10.99 -19.58 -9.31
C ASP A 113 10.71 -18.05 -9.34
N GLU A 114 10.89 -17.36 -8.21
CA GLU A 114 10.62 -15.92 -8.13
C GLU A 114 11.43 -15.11 -9.16
N ALA A 115 12.70 -15.44 -9.36
CA ALA A 115 13.56 -14.77 -10.33
C ALA A 115 13.01 -14.89 -11.75
N GLU A 116 12.69 -16.12 -12.17
CA GLU A 116 12.13 -16.43 -13.48
C GLU A 116 10.78 -15.74 -13.69
N ARG A 117 9.92 -15.72 -12.68
CA ARG A 117 8.62 -15.05 -12.72
C ARG A 117 8.79 -13.55 -12.93
N ASN A 118 9.53 -12.90 -12.05
CA ASN A 118 9.67 -11.44 -12.06
C ASN A 118 10.42 -10.96 -13.30
N ILE A 119 11.50 -11.64 -13.71
CA ILE A 119 12.28 -11.24 -14.89
C ILE A 119 11.49 -11.51 -16.18
N SER A 120 10.82 -12.68 -16.31
CA SER A 120 10.00 -12.96 -17.49
C SER A 120 8.85 -11.97 -17.65
N PHE A 121 8.20 -11.56 -16.56
CA PHE A 121 7.17 -10.53 -16.60
C PHE A 121 7.72 -9.20 -17.13
N GLN A 122 8.83 -8.72 -16.59
CA GLN A 122 9.45 -7.46 -17.02
C GLN A 122 9.87 -7.51 -18.49
N ARG A 123 10.47 -8.61 -18.94
CA ARG A 123 10.85 -8.80 -20.35
C ARG A 123 9.63 -8.85 -21.27
N SER A 124 8.55 -9.51 -20.85
CA SER A 124 7.28 -9.55 -21.59
C SER A 124 6.70 -8.16 -21.79
N VAL A 125 6.69 -7.33 -20.72
CA VAL A 125 6.24 -5.93 -20.79
C VAL A 125 7.07 -5.14 -21.80
N ILE A 126 8.41 -5.23 -21.71
CA ILE A 126 9.32 -4.51 -22.61
C ILE A 126 9.12 -4.97 -24.05
N LYS A 127 9.07 -6.28 -24.27
CA LYS A 127 8.88 -6.85 -25.62
C LYS A 127 7.58 -6.41 -26.25
N TRP A 128 6.49 -6.44 -25.47
CA TRP A 128 5.17 -5.99 -25.92
C TRP A 128 5.15 -4.49 -26.24
N LEU A 129 5.63 -3.63 -25.35
CA LEU A 129 5.65 -2.17 -25.56
C LEU A 129 6.61 -1.73 -26.67
N SER A 130 7.69 -2.49 -26.93
CA SER A 130 8.66 -2.22 -27.99
C SER A 130 8.13 -2.58 -29.38
N ASP A 131 7.09 -3.41 -29.50
CA ASP A 131 6.50 -3.80 -30.78
C ASP A 131 5.37 -2.81 -31.16
N PRO A 132 5.44 -2.15 -32.34
CA PRO A 132 4.36 -1.29 -32.83
C PRO A 132 2.99 -1.98 -32.89
N LYS A 133 2.95 -3.30 -33.02
CA LYS A 133 1.71 -4.09 -33.03
C LYS A 133 0.99 -4.08 -31.67
N SER A 134 1.64 -3.68 -30.59
CA SER A 134 1.00 -3.50 -29.28
C SER A 134 -0.12 -2.47 -29.33
N GLY A 135 -0.03 -1.49 -30.23
CA GLY A 135 -0.96 -0.36 -30.30
C GLY A 135 -0.90 0.58 -29.09
N VAL A 136 0.06 0.38 -28.18
CA VAL A 136 0.27 1.17 -26.96
C VAL A 136 1.60 1.91 -27.05
N THR A 137 1.55 3.24 -27.00
CA THR A 137 2.75 4.09 -27.05
C THR A 137 2.88 4.80 -25.71
N PRO A 138 3.88 4.45 -24.86
CA PRO A 138 4.10 5.12 -23.59
C PRO A 138 4.75 6.50 -23.78
N ASP A 139 4.35 7.48 -22.98
CA ASP A 139 5.08 8.72 -22.75
C ASP A 139 5.90 8.62 -21.45
N LEU A 140 5.53 7.69 -20.54
CA LEU A 140 6.23 7.40 -19.29
C LEU A 140 5.94 5.96 -18.83
N ILE A 141 6.95 5.30 -18.24
CA ILE A 141 6.79 3.98 -17.64
C ILE A 141 6.97 4.12 -16.12
N HIS A 142 5.92 3.79 -15.35
CA HIS A 142 5.92 3.80 -13.90
C HIS A 142 5.98 2.36 -13.35
N CYS A 143 7.11 2.03 -12.76
CA CYS A 143 7.41 0.72 -12.19
C CYS A 143 7.13 0.70 -10.68
N HIS A 144 6.52 -0.38 -10.18
CA HIS A 144 6.12 -0.52 -8.77
C HIS A 144 6.84 -1.69 -8.10
N ASP A 145 7.56 -1.41 -7.02
CA ASP A 145 8.31 -2.33 -6.18
C ASP A 145 9.36 -3.20 -6.90
N HIS A 146 10.03 -4.05 -6.15
CA HIS A 146 11.19 -4.84 -6.57
C HIS A 146 10.89 -5.78 -7.76
N GLN A 147 9.65 -6.22 -7.92
CA GLN A 147 9.26 -7.14 -9.01
C GLN A 147 9.35 -6.50 -10.40
N THR A 148 9.46 -5.17 -10.46
CA THR A 148 9.56 -4.39 -11.71
C THR A 148 10.87 -3.59 -11.80
N GLY A 149 11.78 -3.81 -10.87
CA GLY A 149 12.96 -2.95 -10.66
C GLY A 149 14.03 -3.01 -11.74
N PHE A 150 14.04 -4.02 -12.61
CA PHE A 150 14.99 -4.08 -13.72
C PHE A 150 14.52 -3.31 -14.97
N ILE A 151 13.23 -2.99 -15.11
CA ILE A 151 12.71 -2.30 -16.30
C ILE A 151 13.50 -1.03 -16.64
N PRO A 152 13.80 -0.12 -15.69
CA PRO A 152 14.56 1.10 -15.99
C PRO A 152 15.95 0.84 -16.59
N PHE A 153 16.63 -0.23 -16.13
CA PHE A 153 17.91 -0.66 -16.68
C PHE A 153 17.75 -1.29 -18.06
N LEU A 154 16.79 -2.20 -18.21
CA LEU A 154 16.59 -3.00 -19.41
C LEU A 154 16.20 -2.14 -20.61
N ILE A 155 15.32 -1.15 -20.46
CA ILE A 155 14.93 -0.25 -21.54
C ILE A 155 16.10 0.62 -22.05
N LYS A 156 17.09 0.93 -21.21
CA LYS A 156 18.22 1.80 -21.57
C LYS A 156 19.46 1.04 -22.03
N ASN A 157 19.61 -0.26 -21.69
CA ASN A 157 20.90 -0.95 -21.82
C ASN A 157 20.82 -2.28 -22.57
N THR A 158 19.67 -2.65 -23.14
CA THR A 158 19.50 -3.90 -23.89
C THR A 158 18.88 -3.66 -25.26
N GLU A 159 19.13 -4.58 -26.21
CA GLU A 159 18.48 -4.52 -27.52
C GLU A 159 16.95 -4.73 -27.42
N GLU A 160 16.47 -5.52 -26.45
CA GLU A 160 15.03 -5.73 -26.22
C GLU A 160 14.32 -4.42 -25.86
N GLY A 161 14.99 -3.55 -25.10
CA GLY A 161 14.44 -2.29 -24.61
C GLY A 161 14.70 -1.07 -25.52
N LYS A 162 15.52 -1.21 -26.56
CA LYS A 162 16.02 -0.09 -27.38
C LYS A 162 14.94 0.85 -27.93
N ALA A 163 13.79 0.30 -28.31
CA ALA A 163 12.67 1.12 -28.82
C ALA A 163 12.05 2.01 -27.73
N LEU A 164 12.29 1.71 -26.45
CA LEU A 164 11.79 2.44 -25.28
C LEU A 164 12.89 3.28 -24.60
N ALA A 165 14.11 3.31 -25.11
CA ALA A 165 15.27 3.92 -24.46
C ALA A 165 15.12 5.42 -24.16
N SER A 166 14.32 6.14 -24.96
CA SER A 166 14.00 7.57 -24.76
C SER A 166 12.81 7.81 -23.84
N ILE A 167 12.09 6.76 -23.44
CA ILE A 167 10.92 6.91 -22.57
C ILE A 167 11.38 7.02 -21.12
N PRO A 168 11.01 8.09 -20.39
CA PRO A 168 11.37 8.24 -19.00
C PRO A 168 10.72 7.17 -18.13
N SER A 169 11.46 6.77 -17.08
CA SER A 169 11.02 5.77 -16.11
C SER A 169 10.88 6.38 -14.74
N PHE A 170 9.75 6.09 -14.09
CA PHE A 170 9.45 6.45 -12.73
C PHE A 170 9.37 5.16 -11.89
N TYR A 171 9.97 5.13 -10.74
CA TYR A 171 10.00 3.95 -9.87
C TYR A 171 9.45 4.28 -8.48
N THR A 172 8.47 3.52 -8.00
CA THR A 172 7.94 3.68 -6.63
C THR A 172 8.29 2.49 -5.74
N ILE A 173 8.93 2.78 -4.61
CA ILE A 173 9.16 1.83 -3.51
C ILE A 173 7.98 1.93 -2.54
N HIS A 174 7.09 0.93 -2.56
CA HIS A 174 5.95 0.87 -1.62
C HIS A 174 6.37 0.32 -0.27
N ASN A 175 7.29 -0.65 -0.26
CA ASN A 175 7.80 -1.25 0.96
C ASN A 175 9.25 -1.73 0.78
N GLY A 176 10.20 -1.00 1.33
CA GLY A 176 11.63 -1.32 1.24
C GLY A 176 12.08 -2.54 2.06
N ALA A 177 11.19 -3.11 2.89
CA ALA A 177 11.49 -4.37 3.57
C ALA A 177 11.51 -5.59 2.62
N TYR A 178 10.95 -5.44 1.42
CA TYR A 178 10.96 -6.47 0.39
C TYR A 178 11.90 -6.09 -0.74
N ASN A 179 12.73 -7.06 -1.17
CA ASN A 179 13.67 -6.87 -2.25
C ASN A 179 13.89 -8.20 -3.00
N SER A 180 13.99 -8.13 -4.33
CA SER A 180 14.41 -9.25 -5.16
C SER A 180 15.93 -9.22 -5.32
N ARG A 181 16.61 -10.10 -4.58
CA ARG A 181 18.04 -10.33 -4.65
C ARG A 181 18.29 -11.71 -5.20
N TYR A 182 18.97 -11.78 -6.33
CA TYR A 182 19.24 -13.04 -7.02
C TYR A 182 20.73 -13.35 -7.02
N SER A 183 21.07 -14.63 -6.97
CA SER A 183 22.46 -15.06 -7.17
C SER A 183 22.94 -14.76 -8.58
N TRP A 184 24.25 -14.61 -8.77
CA TRP A 184 24.86 -14.39 -10.09
C TRP A 184 24.59 -15.51 -11.08
N GLY A 185 24.30 -16.73 -10.62
CA GLY A 185 23.86 -17.83 -11.48
C GLY A 185 22.52 -17.58 -12.18
N ARG A 186 21.80 -16.50 -11.86
CA ARG A 186 20.56 -16.09 -12.52
C ARG A 186 20.73 -14.95 -13.52
N ILE A 187 21.99 -14.58 -13.85
CA ILE A 187 22.26 -13.45 -14.77
C ILE A 187 21.71 -13.71 -16.17
N ASP A 188 21.68 -14.97 -16.62
CA ASP A 188 21.22 -15.38 -17.94
C ASP A 188 19.69 -15.27 -18.13
N LEU A 189 18.95 -15.05 -17.05
CA LEU A 189 17.52 -14.66 -17.11
C LEU A 189 17.34 -13.27 -17.72
N LEU A 190 18.31 -12.36 -17.51
CA LEU A 190 18.30 -11.03 -18.10
C LEU A 190 18.72 -11.10 -19.58
N PRO A 191 18.17 -10.22 -20.44
CA PRO A 191 18.66 -10.11 -21.81
C PRO A 191 20.11 -9.63 -21.83
N LYS A 192 20.85 -9.97 -22.90
CA LYS A 192 22.25 -9.57 -23.05
C LYS A 192 22.42 -8.05 -22.97
N PHE A 193 23.41 -7.61 -22.21
CA PHE A 193 23.82 -6.23 -22.05
C PHE A 193 25.36 -6.13 -21.96
N PRO A 194 25.96 -4.95 -22.14
CA PRO A 194 27.42 -4.78 -22.03
C PRO A 194 27.95 -5.20 -20.65
N SER A 195 28.91 -6.12 -20.61
CA SER A 195 29.42 -6.74 -19.36
C SER A 195 29.97 -5.71 -18.35
N LYS A 196 30.51 -4.57 -18.84
CA LYS A 196 30.95 -3.45 -17.97
C LYS A 196 29.83 -2.86 -17.10
N LEU A 197 28.56 -3.12 -17.41
CA LEU A 197 27.41 -2.65 -16.65
C LEU A 197 26.99 -3.62 -15.52
N SER A 198 27.57 -4.82 -15.45
CA SER A 198 27.24 -5.83 -14.42
C SER A 198 27.42 -5.27 -12.99
N GLN A 199 28.46 -4.45 -12.76
CA GLN A 199 28.69 -3.80 -11.48
C GLN A 199 27.57 -2.82 -11.05
N PHE A 200 26.69 -2.40 -11.96
CA PHE A 200 25.63 -1.44 -11.69
C PHE A 200 24.28 -2.09 -11.42
N ILE A 201 24.13 -3.40 -11.66
CA ILE A 201 22.97 -4.19 -11.26
C ILE A 201 23.26 -5.01 -10.00
N GLU A 202 24.47 -4.93 -9.50
CA GLU A 202 24.95 -5.65 -8.33
C GLU A 202 24.84 -4.78 -7.07
N TRP A 203 24.44 -5.39 -5.98
CA TRP A 203 24.55 -4.85 -4.64
C TRP A 203 24.77 -5.97 -3.62
N ASP A 204 25.80 -5.81 -2.78
CA ASP A 204 26.10 -6.76 -1.69
C ASP A 204 26.24 -8.24 -2.18
N GLY A 205 26.95 -8.41 -3.28
CA GLY A 205 27.23 -9.72 -3.89
C GLY A 205 26.07 -10.36 -4.67
N HIS A 206 24.95 -9.67 -4.85
CA HIS A 206 23.74 -10.16 -5.52
C HIS A 206 23.33 -9.26 -6.69
N ILE A 207 22.62 -9.82 -7.64
CA ILE A 207 21.84 -9.07 -8.62
C ILE A 207 20.63 -8.50 -7.88
N ASP A 208 20.56 -7.18 -7.71
CA ASP A 208 19.59 -6.51 -6.84
C ASP A 208 18.65 -5.60 -7.66
N ALA A 209 17.37 -5.95 -7.67
CA ALA A 209 16.36 -5.24 -8.46
C ALA A 209 16.11 -3.82 -7.96
N VAL A 210 16.06 -3.61 -6.62
CA VAL A 210 15.81 -2.29 -6.03
C VAL A 210 17.01 -1.36 -6.23
N ALA A 211 18.24 -1.86 -6.00
CA ALA A 211 19.46 -1.08 -6.24
C ALA A 211 19.58 -0.68 -7.72
N THR A 212 19.22 -1.59 -8.62
CA THR A 212 19.20 -1.35 -10.06
C THR A 212 18.18 -0.26 -10.43
N ALA A 213 16.95 -0.37 -9.91
CA ALA A 213 15.91 0.65 -10.13
C ALA A 213 16.34 2.02 -9.59
N ILE A 214 16.88 2.09 -8.39
CA ILE A 214 17.38 3.33 -7.77
C ILE A 214 18.44 4.01 -8.66
N ARG A 215 19.29 3.24 -9.32
CA ARG A 215 20.32 3.79 -10.21
C ARG A 215 19.76 4.28 -11.55
N TYR A 216 18.91 3.47 -12.18
CA TYR A 216 18.56 3.66 -13.58
C TYR A 216 17.22 4.33 -13.85
N ALA A 217 16.27 4.33 -12.91
CA ALA A 217 15.05 5.11 -13.05
C ALA A 217 15.38 6.61 -13.17
N ASP A 218 14.61 7.35 -13.91
CA ASP A 218 14.79 8.81 -14.06
C ASP A 218 14.28 9.53 -12.81
N HIS A 219 13.29 8.96 -12.13
CA HIS A 219 12.83 9.40 -10.80
C HIS A 219 12.49 8.22 -9.90
N VAL A 220 12.81 8.34 -8.62
CA VAL A 220 12.51 7.34 -7.58
C VAL A 220 11.62 7.99 -6.53
N ASN A 221 10.47 7.38 -6.30
CA ASN A 221 9.50 7.83 -5.31
C ASN A 221 9.29 6.78 -4.23
N THR A 222 8.81 7.22 -3.07
CA THR A 222 8.22 6.34 -2.06
C THR A 222 6.93 6.94 -1.52
N VAL A 223 6.23 6.20 -0.66
CA VAL A 223 4.85 6.47 -0.31
C VAL A 223 4.63 7.45 0.86
N SER A 224 5.70 8.09 1.31
CA SER A 224 5.62 9.25 2.21
C SER A 224 6.97 9.96 2.35
N PRO A 225 7.01 11.27 2.68
CA PRO A 225 8.24 12.01 2.90
C PRO A 225 9.08 11.45 4.06
N SER A 226 8.46 11.18 5.20
CA SER A 226 9.17 10.64 6.37
C SER A 226 9.68 9.21 6.12
N TYR A 227 8.97 8.43 5.33
CA TYR A 227 9.44 7.09 4.96
C TYR A 227 10.65 7.15 4.02
N LEU A 228 10.73 8.14 3.12
CA LEU A 228 11.92 8.36 2.31
C LEU A 228 13.16 8.57 3.17
N GLU A 229 13.04 9.34 4.25
CA GLU A 229 14.15 9.56 5.20
C GLU A 229 14.53 8.25 5.92
N GLU A 230 13.54 7.47 6.39
CA GLU A 230 13.80 6.19 7.05
C GLU A 230 14.40 5.14 6.11
N LEU A 231 14.02 5.14 4.84
CA LEU A 231 14.57 4.22 3.83
C LEU A 231 16.06 4.41 3.59
N LYS A 232 16.63 5.60 3.80
CA LYS A 232 18.07 5.84 3.69
C LYS A 232 18.90 4.95 4.60
N ASP A 233 18.37 4.65 5.79
CA ASP A 233 19.06 3.82 6.76
C ASP A 233 18.83 2.31 6.50
N GLN A 234 17.78 1.96 5.78
CA GLN A 234 17.43 0.58 5.41
C GLN A 234 18.06 0.16 4.07
N LEU A 235 18.16 1.09 3.11
CA LEU A 235 18.63 0.84 1.76
C LEU A 235 19.88 1.65 1.46
N ALA A 236 21.06 1.07 1.70
CA ALA A 236 22.32 1.74 1.43
C ALA A 236 22.49 2.26 -0.02
N PRO A 237 21.98 1.58 -1.09
CA PRO A 237 21.94 2.15 -2.44
C PRO A 237 21.22 3.49 -2.51
N LEU A 238 20.09 3.61 -1.79
CA LEU A 238 19.29 4.84 -1.74
C LEU A 238 20.08 5.97 -1.10
N LYS A 239 20.68 5.73 0.07
CA LYS A 239 21.51 6.70 0.79
C LYS A 239 22.66 7.25 -0.08
N HIS A 240 23.36 6.34 -0.77
CA HIS A 240 24.45 6.68 -1.66
C HIS A 240 24.00 7.56 -2.83
N MET A 241 22.89 7.22 -3.48
CA MET A 241 22.37 7.96 -4.64
C MET A 241 21.75 9.30 -4.24
N MET A 242 21.01 9.37 -3.13
CA MET A 242 20.41 10.61 -2.65
C MET A 242 21.44 11.68 -2.30
N SER A 243 22.63 11.30 -1.81
CA SER A 243 23.69 12.25 -1.55
C SER A 243 24.27 12.90 -2.82
N ARG A 244 24.10 12.27 -3.98
CA ARG A 244 24.65 12.73 -5.27
C ARG A 244 23.61 13.40 -6.16
N THR A 245 22.39 12.94 -6.12
CA THR A 245 21.29 13.37 -7.00
C THR A 245 19.99 13.53 -6.19
N PRO A 246 19.91 14.47 -5.23
CA PRO A 246 18.77 14.59 -4.32
C PRO A 246 17.45 14.82 -5.06
N ASP A 247 17.46 15.61 -6.13
CA ASP A 247 16.26 15.96 -6.92
C ASP A 247 15.63 14.78 -7.65
N LYS A 248 16.34 13.65 -7.72
CA LYS A 248 15.83 12.41 -8.28
C LYS A 248 14.81 11.71 -7.35
N PHE A 249 14.71 12.12 -6.10
CA PHE A 249 13.97 11.38 -5.08
C PHE A 249 12.83 12.19 -4.49
N SER A 250 11.70 11.52 -4.25
CA SER A 250 10.55 12.13 -3.57
C SER A 250 9.82 11.13 -2.66
N GLY A 251 9.07 11.66 -1.71
CA GLY A 251 8.10 10.91 -0.94
C GLY A 251 6.71 11.51 -1.16
N THR A 252 5.80 10.75 -1.75
CA THR A 252 4.43 11.18 -2.03
C THR A 252 3.45 10.36 -1.21
N LEU A 253 2.68 10.99 -0.31
CA LEU A 253 1.66 10.29 0.46
C LEU A 253 0.64 9.62 -0.44
N ASN A 254 0.28 8.38 -0.13
CA ASN A 254 -0.88 7.74 -0.72
C ASN A 254 -2.15 8.48 -0.31
N GLY A 255 -3.15 8.46 -1.17
CA GLY A 255 -4.46 9.02 -0.88
C GLY A 255 -5.48 7.95 -0.48
N ILE A 256 -6.67 8.41 -0.13
CA ILE A 256 -7.87 7.58 -0.01
C ILE A 256 -8.90 8.03 -1.06
N ASP A 257 -9.76 7.12 -1.52
CA ASP A 257 -10.87 7.48 -2.39
C ASP A 257 -12.00 8.11 -1.55
N PRO A 258 -12.29 9.42 -1.70
CA PRO A 258 -13.28 10.10 -0.89
C PRO A 258 -14.73 9.72 -1.24
N ASP A 259 -14.97 9.03 -2.33
CA ASP A 259 -16.29 8.51 -2.71
C ASP A 259 -16.55 7.17 -2.02
N GLU A 260 -15.56 6.30 -1.98
CA GLU A 260 -15.60 5.01 -1.29
C GLU A 260 -15.59 5.20 0.23
N TRP A 261 -14.60 5.96 0.73
CA TRP A 261 -14.44 6.25 2.16
C TRP A 261 -15.20 7.52 2.57
N ASN A 262 -16.53 7.47 2.50
CA ASN A 262 -17.39 8.62 2.79
C ASN A 262 -18.48 8.26 3.80
N PRO A 263 -18.38 8.70 5.07
CA PRO A 263 -19.36 8.33 6.09
C PRO A 263 -20.80 8.77 5.78
N LYS A 264 -21.00 9.70 4.81
CA LYS A 264 -22.33 10.15 4.40
C LYS A 264 -22.99 9.22 3.38
N THR A 265 -22.20 8.56 2.54
CA THR A 265 -22.70 7.76 1.39
C THR A 265 -22.28 6.30 1.45
N ASP A 266 -21.44 5.92 2.40
CA ASP A 266 -20.90 4.58 2.58
C ASP A 266 -22.02 3.52 2.63
N LYS A 267 -21.98 2.61 1.68
CA LYS A 267 -23.01 1.55 1.51
C LYS A 267 -22.83 0.40 2.50
N LEU A 268 -21.65 0.29 3.11
CA LEU A 268 -21.35 -0.74 4.10
C LEU A 268 -21.78 -0.36 5.51
N LEU A 269 -22.22 0.90 5.72
CA LEU A 269 -22.76 1.35 7.00
C LEU A 269 -24.27 1.27 7.04
N SER A 270 -24.81 0.66 8.08
CA SER A 270 -26.23 0.70 8.43
C SER A 270 -26.66 2.12 8.82
N ASN A 271 -25.81 2.82 9.58
CA ASN A 271 -26.06 4.20 10.06
C ASN A 271 -25.03 5.16 9.47
N ARG A 272 -25.43 5.89 8.43
CA ARG A 272 -24.60 6.91 7.76
C ARG A 272 -24.61 8.24 8.50
N LEU A 273 -23.61 9.09 8.23
CA LEU A 273 -23.52 10.44 8.79
C LEU A 273 -24.54 11.38 8.12
N THR A 274 -25.79 11.32 8.54
CA THR A 274 -26.91 12.17 8.08
C THR A 274 -27.31 13.24 9.10
N THR A 275 -26.74 13.16 10.31
CA THR A 275 -27.03 14.04 11.45
C THR A 275 -25.75 14.63 12.03
N THR A 276 -25.68 14.87 13.33
CA THR A 276 -24.45 15.31 14.00
C THR A 276 -23.44 14.15 14.11
N VAL A 277 -22.16 14.48 14.13
CA VAL A 277 -21.09 13.48 14.31
C VAL A 277 -21.25 12.71 15.63
N ASP A 278 -21.73 13.39 16.69
CA ASP A 278 -21.95 12.75 18.00
C ASP A 278 -23.06 11.69 17.92
N GLN A 279 -24.17 11.98 17.24
CA GLN A 279 -25.24 11.02 17.05
C GLN A 279 -24.82 9.86 16.16
N TYR A 280 -24.13 10.16 15.06
CA TYR A 280 -23.57 9.17 14.15
C TYR A 280 -22.64 8.19 14.90
N LYS A 281 -21.68 8.71 15.69
CA LYS A 281 -20.78 7.86 16.50
C LYS A 281 -21.54 7.04 17.53
N LYS A 282 -22.53 7.63 18.19
CA LYS A 282 -23.32 6.94 19.23
C LYS A 282 -24.08 5.74 18.67
N VAL A 283 -24.78 5.90 17.54
CA VAL A 283 -25.62 4.82 16.98
C VAL A 283 -24.75 3.68 16.40
N ASN A 284 -23.65 4.01 15.67
CA ASN A 284 -22.74 3.00 15.15
C ASN A 284 -22.01 2.24 16.27
N LYS A 285 -21.61 2.95 17.35
CA LYS A 285 -21.00 2.32 18.51
C LYS A 285 -21.97 1.36 19.21
N ALA A 286 -23.23 1.78 19.38
CA ALA A 286 -24.25 0.93 19.97
C ALA A 286 -24.51 -0.33 19.17
N GLU A 287 -24.51 -0.24 17.84
CA GLU A 287 -24.65 -1.40 16.93
C GLU A 287 -23.44 -2.33 17.02
N LEU A 288 -22.22 -1.79 16.90
CA LEU A 288 -20.99 -2.60 16.99
C LEU A 288 -20.85 -3.31 18.33
N LEU A 289 -21.24 -2.65 19.43
CA LEU A 289 -21.12 -3.15 20.79
C LEU A 289 -22.42 -3.78 21.30
N SER A 290 -23.38 -4.10 20.42
CA SER A 290 -24.69 -4.67 20.83
C SER A 290 -24.56 -5.99 21.60
N GLU A 291 -23.52 -6.74 21.31
CA GLU A 291 -23.19 -8.00 22.01
C GLU A 291 -22.30 -7.79 23.25
N LEU A 292 -21.75 -6.57 23.44
CA LEU A 292 -20.94 -6.18 24.59
C LEU A 292 -21.81 -5.37 25.54
N TYR A 293 -22.08 -5.89 26.74
CA TYR A 293 -23.01 -5.33 27.71
C TYR A 293 -22.79 -3.83 28.04
N HIS A 294 -23.76 -2.97 27.65
CA HIS A 294 -24.21 -1.74 28.32
C HIS A 294 -23.31 -0.47 28.38
N LEU A 295 -22.16 -0.36 27.70
CA LEU A 295 -21.29 0.80 27.89
C LEU A 295 -21.14 1.70 26.66
N ASN A 296 -22.26 2.01 26.00
CA ASN A 296 -22.29 2.79 24.73
C ASN A 296 -21.83 4.25 24.89
N ASN A 297 -21.74 4.77 26.12
CA ASN A 297 -21.38 6.17 26.38
C ASN A 297 -19.92 6.41 26.75
N ILE A 298 -19.09 5.35 26.75
CA ILE A 298 -17.66 5.44 27.05
C ILE A 298 -16.82 5.38 25.77
N PRO A 299 -15.57 5.85 25.79
CA PRO A 299 -14.71 5.84 24.61
C PRO A 299 -14.44 4.41 24.11
N LEU A 300 -14.38 4.27 22.79
CA LEU A 300 -13.99 3.05 22.11
C LEU A 300 -12.63 3.27 21.43
N ILE A 301 -11.65 2.49 21.80
CA ILE A 301 -10.34 2.40 21.16
C ILE A 301 -10.32 1.11 20.33
N SER A 302 -10.03 1.19 19.03
CA SER A 302 -10.01 0.01 18.19
C SER A 302 -8.68 -0.18 17.46
N PHE A 303 -8.37 -1.44 17.15
CA PHE A 303 -7.27 -1.82 16.26
C PHE A 303 -7.86 -2.51 15.02
N ILE A 304 -7.35 -2.16 13.84
CA ILE A 304 -7.69 -2.82 12.57
C ILE A 304 -6.38 -3.13 11.85
N GLY A 305 -6.11 -4.40 11.56
CA GLY A 305 -4.93 -4.74 10.79
C GLY A 305 -4.45 -6.17 10.94
N ARG A 306 -3.39 -6.52 10.21
CA ARG A 306 -2.76 -7.83 10.33
C ARG A 306 -2.13 -7.99 11.72
N PHE A 307 -2.30 -9.16 12.31
CA PHE A 307 -1.58 -9.53 13.54
C PHE A 307 -0.16 -9.95 13.16
N ALA A 308 0.69 -8.97 12.98
CA ALA A 308 2.08 -9.12 12.59
C ALA A 308 2.97 -8.23 13.45
N HIS A 309 4.23 -8.64 13.62
CA HIS A 309 5.24 -7.88 14.35
C HIS A 309 5.40 -6.46 13.79
N GLN A 310 5.36 -6.31 12.46
CA GLN A 310 5.38 -5.01 11.79
C GLN A 310 4.32 -4.05 12.32
N LYS A 311 3.10 -4.55 12.57
CA LYS A 311 1.96 -3.74 13.04
C LYS A 311 1.94 -3.54 14.56
N GLY A 312 2.93 -4.07 15.29
CA GLY A 312 3.00 -3.98 16.76
C GLY A 312 1.84 -4.67 17.46
N ALA A 313 1.24 -5.68 16.81
CA ALA A 313 0.07 -6.38 17.34
C ALA A 313 0.40 -7.16 18.62
N ASP A 314 1.64 -7.55 18.82
CA ASP A 314 2.18 -8.17 20.04
C ASP A 314 2.20 -7.20 21.24
N LEU A 315 2.30 -5.89 21.01
CA LEU A 315 2.23 -4.86 22.05
C LEU A 315 0.80 -4.59 22.52
N LEU A 316 -0.18 -4.89 21.64
CA LEU A 316 -1.57 -4.47 21.83
C LEU A 316 -2.20 -5.11 23.06
N VAL A 317 -2.13 -6.45 23.19
CA VAL A 317 -2.79 -7.18 24.29
C VAL A 317 -2.29 -6.72 25.66
N PRO A 318 -0.97 -6.71 25.96
CA PRO A 318 -0.49 -6.27 27.26
C PRO A 318 -0.78 -4.78 27.52
N ALA A 319 -0.79 -3.92 26.50
CA ALA A 319 -1.13 -2.51 26.68
C ALA A 319 -2.61 -2.33 27.01
N VAL A 320 -3.52 -3.06 26.32
CA VAL A 320 -4.97 -3.04 26.60
C VAL A 320 -5.24 -3.51 28.03
N GLU A 321 -4.61 -4.61 28.51
CA GLU A 321 -4.77 -5.08 29.88
C GLU A 321 -4.38 -4.02 30.91
N ARG A 322 -3.26 -3.33 30.70
CA ARG A 322 -2.82 -2.24 31.60
C ARG A 322 -3.78 -1.07 31.60
N VAL A 323 -4.31 -0.70 30.43
CA VAL A 323 -5.30 0.37 30.32
C VAL A 323 -6.60 0.00 31.02
N LEU A 324 -7.09 -1.24 30.84
CA LEU A 324 -8.32 -1.73 31.51
C LEU A 324 -8.15 -1.79 33.02
N ALA A 325 -6.97 -2.17 33.50
CA ALA A 325 -6.67 -2.18 34.96
C ALA A 325 -6.66 -0.77 35.57
N ARG A 326 -6.26 0.25 34.78
CA ARG A 326 -6.11 1.63 35.26
C ARG A 326 -7.35 2.50 35.04
N PHE A 327 -8.08 2.26 33.93
CA PHE A 327 -9.21 3.08 33.50
C PHE A 327 -10.50 2.26 33.43
N GLY A 328 -11.45 2.56 34.30
CA GLY A 328 -12.73 1.86 34.37
C GLY A 328 -13.75 2.25 33.27
N PHE A 329 -13.41 3.13 32.32
CA PHE A 329 -14.35 3.75 31.38
C PHE A 329 -13.84 3.75 29.94
N VAL A 330 -13.37 2.63 29.44
CA VAL A 330 -12.93 2.44 28.03
C VAL A 330 -13.37 1.09 27.50
N ASN A 331 -13.79 1.02 26.27
CA ASN A 331 -14.01 -0.22 25.52
C ASN A 331 -12.93 -0.40 24.47
N PHE A 332 -12.71 -1.64 24.07
CA PHE A 332 -11.81 -2.00 22.99
C PHE A 332 -12.52 -2.86 21.94
N PHE A 333 -12.14 -2.68 20.66
CA PHE A 333 -12.51 -3.59 19.59
C PHE A 333 -11.29 -3.91 18.72
N ILE A 334 -11.01 -5.20 18.53
CA ILE A 334 -9.82 -5.67 17.82
C ILE A 334 -10.26 -6.48 16.61
N LEU A 335 -9.92 -5.96 15.41
CA LEU A 335 -10.25 -6.60 14.13
C LEU A 335 -8.95 -6.94 13.38
N GLY A 336 -8.76 -8.21 13.06
CA GLY A 336 -7.60 -8.64 12.28
C GLY A 336 -7.36 -10.12 12.29
N SER A 337 -6.29 -10.53 11.61
CA SER A 337 -5.80 -11.91 11.59
C SER A 337 -4.31 -11.94 11.27
N GLY A 338 -3.65 -13.06 11.53
CA GLY A 338 -2.24 -13.23 11.19
C GLY A 338 -1.52 -14.25 12.05
N ASP A 339 -0.64 -13.82 12.93
CA ASP A 339 0.10 -14.72 13.82
C ASP A 339 -0.86 -15.48 14.76
N PRO A 340 -0.88 -16.83 14.72
CA PRO A 340 -1.80 -17.63 15.54
C PRO A 340 -1.61 -17.46 17.06
N PHE A 341 -0.40 -17.09 17.50
CA PHE A 341 -0.15 -16.80 18.92
C PHE A 341 -0.85 -15.51 19.33
N ILE A 342 -0.77 -14.47 18.49
CA ILE A 342 -1.43 -13.18 18.75
C ILE A 342 -2.95 -13.35 18.69
N GLU A 343 -3.48 -14.12 17.72
CA GLU A 343 -4.91 -14.41 17.62
C GLU A 343 -5.45 -15.03 18.93
N ARG A 344 -4.76 -16.04 19.44
CA ARG A 344 -5.13 -16.65 20.75
C ARG A 344 -5.10 -15.65 21.89
N LYS A 345 -4.06 -14.80 21.95
CA LYS A 345 -3.95 -13.78 22.98
C LYS A 345 -5.08 -12.75 22.93
N VAL A 346 -5.53 -12.39 21.74
CA VAL A 346 -6.69 -11.50 21.54
C VAL A 346 -7.99 -12.19 22.00
N GLN A 347 -8.16 -13.48 21.71
CA GLN A 347 -9.32 -14.25 22.19
C GLN A 347 -9.31 -14.40 23.72
N GLU A 348 -8.15 -14.75 24.32
CA GLU A 348 -8.00 -14.80 25.78
C GLU A 348 -8.32 -13.44 26.44
N LEU A 349 -7.87 -12.34 25.83
CA LEU A 349 -8.18 -10.99 26.30
C LEU A 349 -9.69 -10.72 26.27
N ARG A 350 -10.36 -11.05 25.14
CA ARG A 350 -11.80 -10.91 25.00
C ARG A 350 -12.54 -11.73 26.05
N ASP A 351 -12.17 -12.98 26.29
CA ASP A 351 -12.82 -13.86 27.26
C ASP A 351 -12.64 -13.36 28.70
N LYS A 352 -11.46 -12.83 29.03
CA LYS A 352 -11.14 -12.24 30.33
C LYS A 352 -11.90 -10.92 30.60
N TYR A 353 -12.15 -10.14 29.57
CA TYR A 353 -12.79 -8.82 29.67
C TYR A 353 -14.02 -8.73 28.74
N ALA A 354 -14.88 -9.76 28.76
CA ALA A 354 -16.01 -9.92 27.82
C ALA A 354 -16.95 -8.72 27.76
N GLU A 355 -17.09 -7.95 28.86
CA GLU A 355 -17.93 -6.76 28.89
C GLU A 355 -17.29 -5.51 28.29
N ARG A 356 -15.99 -5.55 28.01
CA ARG A 356 -15.18 -4.37 27.64
C ARG A 356 -14.38 -4.53 26.35
N VAL A 357 -14.17 -5.77 25.90
CA VAL A 357 -13.34 -6.10 24.75
C VAL A 357 -14.14 -6.94 23.76
N GLY A 358 -14.34 -6.37 22.55
CA GLY A 358 -14.81 -7.12 21.39
C GLY A 358 -13.66 -7.48 20.48
N CYS A 359 -13.79 -8.58 19.74
CA CYS A 359 -12.85 -8.91 18.69
C CYS A 359 -13.51 -9.68 17.54
N PHE A 360 -12.91 -9.57 16.37
CA PHE A 360 -13.20 -10.42 15.23
C PHE A 360 -11.87 -10.86 14.61
N ILE A 361 -11.66 -12.18 14.59
CA ILE A 361 -10.47 -12.78 13.99
C ILE A 361 -10.78 -13.12 12.54
N GLY A 362 -10.16 -12.42 11.60
CA GLY A 362 -10.38 -12.58 10.17
C GLY A 362 -10.37 -11.27 9.41
N TYR A 363 -10.62 -11.37 8.10
CA TYR A 363 -10.84 -10.22 7.22
C TYR A 363 -12.34 -9.99 7.03
N ASN A 364 -12.81 -8.78 7.31
CA ASN A 364 -14.18 -8.37 7.06
C ASN A 364 -14.23 -6.87 6.77
N GLU A 365 -14.39 -6.52 5.49
CA GLU A 365 -14.38 -5.13 5.01
C GLU A 365 -15.54 -4.31 5.58
N ALA A 366 -16.76 -4.86 5.54
CA ALA A 366 -17.93 -4.16 6.06
C ALA A 366 -17.82 -3.89 7.56
N LEU A 367 -17.29 -4.85 8.32
CA LEU A 367 -17.01 -4.66 9.74
C LEU A 367 -15.92 -3.62 9.97
N ALA A 368 -14.88 -3.53 9.11
CA ALA A 368 -13.86 -2.50 9.22
C ALA A 368 -14.45 -1.09 9.09
N HIS A 369 -15.34 -0.86 8.10
CA HIS A 369 -16.06 0.40 7.94
C HIS A 369 -16.92 0.72 9.19
N GLN A 370 -17.61 -0.26 9.74
CA GLN A 370 -18.39 -0.10 10.96
C GLN A 370 -17.49 0.22 12.17
N VAL A 371 -16.32 -0.41 12.30
CA VAL A 371 -15.35 -0.12 13.36
C VAL A 371 -14.84 1.32 13.25
N TYR A 372 -14.48 1.82 12.04
CA TYR A 372 -14.12 3.24 11.87
C TYR A 372 -15.27 4.17 12.25
N ALA A 373 -16.49 3.85 11.86
CA ALA A 373 -17.69 4.63 12.18
C ALA A 373 -17.97 4.69 13.68
N SER A 374 -17.67 3.63 14.42
CA SER A 374 -17.96 3.47 15.84
C SER A 374 -16.88 4.01 16.76
N SER A 375 -15.61 3.92 16.35
CA SER A 375 -14.45 4.19 17.22
C SER A 375 -14.27 5.68 17.51
N ASP A 376 -13.84 6.00 18.72
CA ASP A 376 -13.35 7.31 19.08
C ASP A 376 -11.86 7.44 18.76
N PHE A 377 -11.12 6.33 18.89
CA PHE A 377 -9.71 6.26 18.55
C PHE A 377 -9.38 4.97 17.79
N ILE A 378 -8.43 5.07 16.86
CA ILE A 378 -7.81 3.91 16.21
C ILE A 378 -6.34 3.87 16.63
N VAL A 379 -5.90 2.72 17.17
CA VAL A 379 -4.53 2.54 17.62
C VAL A 379 -3.67 1.88 16.55
N MET A 380 -2.50 2.46 16.28
CA MET A 380 -1.55 2.03 15.27
C MET A 380 -0.13 1.96 15.87
N PRO A 381 0.20 0.87 16.59
CA PRO A 381 1.50 0.71 17.25
C PRO A 381 2.57 0.16 16.30
N SER A 382 2.49 0.51 15.02
CA SER A 382 3.34 -0.04 13.97
C SER A 382 4.82 0.23 14.20
N ARG A 383 5.67 -0.80 14.05
CA ARG A 383 7.14 -0.68 14.13
C ARG A 383 7.68 0.03 12.90
N PHE A 384 7.11 -0.24 11.75
CA PHE A 384 7.28 0.61 10.59
C PHE A 384 5.98 0.67 9.76
N GLU A 385 5.72 1.83 9.17
CA GLU A 385 4.51 2.09 8.39
C GLU A 385 4.87 3.00 7.21
N PRO A 386 5.11 2.45 6.00
CA PRO A 386 5.52 3.25 4.87
C PRO A 386 4.63 4.46 4.58
N CYS A 387 3.35 4.28 4.60
CA CYS A 387 2.36 5.35 4.52
C CYS A 387 1.31 5.24 5.63
N GLY A 388 0.64 4.10 5.71
CA GLY A 388 -0.58 3.91 6.49
C GLY A 388 -1.79 4.56 5.81
N LEU A 389 -2.92 3.87 5.88
CA LEU A 389 -4.20 4.38 5.39
C LEU A 389 -5.23 4.43 6.53
N ASN A 390 -5.09 3.56 7.53
CA ASN A 390 -6.05 3.44 8.62
C ASN A 390 -6.26 4.75 9.39
N GLN A 391 -5.20 5.56 9.60
CA GLN A 391 -5.32 6.87 10.23
C GLN A 391 -6.13 7.86 9.39
N MET A 392 -6.01 7.77 8.06
CA MET A 392 -6.76 8.63 7.15
C MET A 392 -8.24 8.23 7.13
N PHE A 393 -8.53 6.91 7.07
CA PHE A 393 -9.89 6.39 7.19
C PHE A 393 -10.50 6.76 8.55
N ALA A 394 -9.76 6.56 9.64
CA ALA A 394 -10.19 6.92 10.98
C ALA A 394 -10.60 8.40 11.08
N MET A 395 -9.71 9.31 10.66
CA MET A 395 -9.98 10.75 10.68
C MET A 395 -11.20 11.12 9.83
N ARG A 396 -11.33 10.52 8.65
CA ARG A 396 -12.47 10.72 7.75
C ARG A 396 -13.80 10.32 8.40
N TYR A 397 -13.81 9.25 9.20
CA TYR A 397 -14.98 8.73 9.92
C TYR A 397 -15.14 9.31 11.33
N GLY A 398 -14.31 10.27 11.70
CA GLY A 398 -14.38 10.97 12.99
C GLY A 398 -13.83 10.15 14.17
N ALA A 399 -12.82 9.32 13.93
CA ALA A 399 -11.98 8.77 14.97
C ALA A 399 -10.59 9.42 14.91
N LEU A 400 -9.91 9.59 16.04
CA LEU A 400 -8.55 10.09 16.09
C LEU A 400 -7.54 8.92 16.11
N ALA A 401 -6.38 9.11 15.50
CA ALA A 401 -5.34 8.11 15.54
C ALA A 401 -4.50 8.21 16.82
N ILE A 402 -4.20 7.06 17.45
CA ILE A 402 -3.14 6.88 18.44
C ILE A 402 -2.02 6.14 17.70
N ALA A 403 -0.97 6.83 17.29
CA ALA A 403 -0.02 6.27 16.35
C ALA A 403 1.43 6.43 16.83
N ARG A 404 2.24 5.38 16.58
CA ARG A 404 3.68 5.48 16.75
C ARG A 404 4.28 6.31 15.61
N MET A 405 5.24 7.16 15.94
CA MET A 405 5.89 8.07 15.00
C MET A 405 6.89 7.33 14.12
N THR A 406 6.39 6.76 13.01
CA THR A 406 7.18 6.06 12.00
C THR A 406 6.59 6.27 10.60
N GLY A 407 7.45 6.44 9.60
CA GLY A 407 7.07 6.59 8.19
C GLY A 407 5.94 7.60 7.98
N GLY A 408 4.94 7.24 7.17
CA GLY A 408 3.82 8.11 6.85
C GLY A 408 2.90 8.47 8.02
N LEU A 409 2.99 7.78 9.14
CA LEU A 409 2.28 8.21 10.36
C LEU A 409 2.83 9.53 10.89
N LYS A 410 4.14 9.80 10.77
CA LYS A 410 4.73 11.12 11.10
C LYS A 410 4.19 12.24 10.23
N ASP A 411 3.87 11.94 8.98
CA ASP A 411 3.41 12.93 8.01
C ASP A 411 1.90 13.25 8.17
N THR A 412 1.14 12.35 8.81
CA THR A 412 -0.32 12.43 8.87
C THR A 412 -0.89 12.60 10.28
N VAL A 413 -0.14 12.18 11.32
CA VAL A 413 -0.58 12.18 12.71
C VAL A 413 0.33 13.08 13.55
N ILE A 414 -0.01 14.37 13.64
CA ILE A 414 0.68 15.30 14.52
C ILE A 414 0.00 15.26 15.89
N ASP A 415 0.80 15.28 16.97
CA ASP A 415 0.28 15.21 18.34
C ASP A 415 -0.61 16.40 18.70
N PHE A 416 -1.73 16.12 19.37
CA PHE A 416 -2.70 17.14 19.77
C PHE A 416 -2.15 18.18 20.75
N GLU A 417 -1.13 17.84 21.54
CA GLU A 417 -0.46 18.79 22.44
C GLU A 417 0.45 19.74 21.68
N SER A 418 0.91 19.34 20.50
CA SER A 418 1.64 20.18 19.55
C SER A 418 0.72 20.86 18.52
N GLY A 419 -0.59 20.92 18.79
CA GLY A 419 -1.57 21.54 17.90
C GLY A 419 -2.08 20.66 16.77
N GLY A 420 -1.75 19.37 16.79
CA GLY A 420 -2.15 18.39 15.79
C GLY A 420 -3.52 17.75 16.05
N LEU A 421 -3.76 16.64 15.33
CA LEU A 421 -5.08 16.02 15.22
C LEU A 421 -5.09 14.53 15.67
N GLY A 422 -4.06 14.08 16.38
CA GLY A 422 -3.96 12.72 16.88
C GLY A 422 -3.19 12.64 18.19
N VAL A 423 -2.91 11.44 18.64
CA VAL A 423 -2.07 11.15 19.80
C VAL A 423 -0.82 10.41 19.31
N ALA A 424 0.32 11.05 19.42
CA ALA A 424 1.60 10.50 18.97
C ALA A 424 2.37 9.84 20.12
N PHE A 425 3.15 8.80 19.80
CA PHE A 425 4.13 8.22 20.72
C PHE A 425 5.34 7.69 19.93
N ASP A 426 6.50 7.59 20.58
CA ASP A 426 7.77 7.36 19.88
C ASP A 426 8.30 5.93 20.03
N TYR A 427 8.22 5.35 21.23
CA TYR A 427 8.89 4.10 21.51
C TYR A 427 8.04 2.87 21.23
N ASP A 428 8.67 1.87 20.63
CA ASP A 428 8.12 0.53 20.38
C ASP A 428 8.06 -0.27 21.71
N SER A 429 7.17 0.15 22.60
CA SER A 429 7.03 -0.45 23.92
C SER A 429 5.59 -0.44 24.42
N VAL A 430 5.29 -1.44 25.28
CA VAL A 430 3.99 -1.53 25.95
C VAL A 430 3.75 -0.32 26.86
N ASP A 431 4.79 0.22 27.48
CA ASP A 431 4.69 1.35 28.41
C ASP A 431 4.27 2.63 27.65
N ASP A 432 4.93 2.92 26.54
CA ASP A 432 4.65 4.13 25.76
C ASP A 432 3.27 4.06 25.08
N LEU A 433 2.93 2.89 24.54
CA LEU A 433 1.59 2.64 23.98
C LEU A 433 0.49 2.80 25.05
N THR A 434 0.71 2.25 26.26
CA THR A 434 -0.23 2.40 27.39
C THR A 434 -0.38 3.86 27.80
N HIS A 435 0.73 4.60 27.85
CA HIS A 435 0.74 6.02 28.16
C HIS A 435 -0.02 6.82 27.10
N ALA A 436 0.21 6.56 25.80
CA ALA A 436 -0.49 7.22 24.71
C ALA A 436 -2.01 6.98 24.74
N MET A 437 -2.45 5.72 25.00
CA MET A 437 -3.87 5.43 25.20
C MET A 437 -4.43 6.20 26.42
N GLY A 438 -3.68 6.32 27.51
CA GLY A 438 -4.06 7.12 28.67
C GLY A 438 -4.26 8.59 28.31
N ARG A 439 -3.34 9.19 27.54
CA ARG A 439 -3.46 10.58 27.03
C ARG A 439 -4.71 10.74 26.15
N ALA A 440 -5.03 9.77 25.31
CA ALA A 440 -6.23 9.76 24.48
C ALA A 440 -7.50 9.78 25.37
N LEU A 441 -7.53 8.97 26.42
CA LEU A 441 -8.66 8.94 27.37
C LEU A 441 -8.80 10.25 28.17
N HIS A 442 -7.68 10.90 28.53
CA HIS A 442 -7.71 12.23 29.12
C HIS A 442 -8.25 13.28 28.16
N LEU A 443 -7.80 13.26 26.89
CA LEU A 443 -8.34 14.12 25.82
C LEU A 443 -9.85 13.92 25.64
N TYR A 444 -10.34 12.68 25.64
CA TYR A 444 -11.77 12.37 25.49
C TYR A 444 -12.62 13.00 26.61
N ARG A 445 -12.12 13.06 27.85
CA ARG A 445 -12.77 13.72 28.98
C ARG A 445 -12.89 15.23 28.78
N ASP A 446 -11.91 15.88 28.14
CA ASP A 446 -12.05 17.25 27.67
C ASP A 446 -12.90 17.28 26.39
N THR A 447 -14.19 17.08 26.58
CA THR A 447 -15.17 16.92 25.50
C THR A 447 -15.13 18.08 24.49
N LYS A 448 -14.89 19.32 24.94
CA LYS A 448 -14.81 20.48 24.05
C LYS A 448 -13.60 20.39 23.12
N ARG A 449 -12.45 20.13 23.69
CA ARG A 449 -11.17 19.99 22.94
C ARG A 449 -11.21 18.79 22.01
N TYR A 450 -11.64 17.63 22.51
CA TYR A 450 -11.79 16.41 21.71
C TYR A 450 -12.68 16.62 20.48
N LYS A 451 -13.89 17.18 20.65
CA LYS A 451 -14.82 17.44 19.56
C LYS A 451 -14.27 18.44 18.53
N GLN A 452 -13.52 19.45 18.99
CA GLN A 452 -12.88 20.40 18.08
C GLN A 452 -11.80 19.74 17.24
N ILE A 453 -10.91 18.93 17.86
CA ILE A 453 -9.85 18.18 17.16
C ILE A 453 -10.48 17.20 16.16
N ARG A 454 -11.48 16.42 16.58
CA ARG A 454 -12.21 15.50 15.72
C ARG A 454 -12.83 16.19 14.50
N LYS A 455 -13.46 17.33 14.70
CA LYS A 455 -14.04 18.14 13.62
C LYS A 455 -12.97 18.63 12.63
N ASN A 456 -11.80 18.98 13.11
CA ASN A 456 -10.68 19.38 12.26
C ASN A 456 -10.10 18.17 11.51
N ALA A 457 -9.94 17.03 12.17
CA ALA A 457 -9.48 15.78 11.56
C ALA A 457 -10.37 15.33 10.40
N MET A 458 -11.69 15.41 10.56
CA MET A 458 -12.66 15.09 9.49
C MET A 458 -12.60 16.01 8.27
N LYS A 459 -11.96 17.17 8.37
CA LYS A 459 -11.79 18.14 7.27
C LYS A 459 -10.48 17.98 6.52
N MET A 460 -9.57 17.15 7.02
CA MET A 460 -8.31 16.90 6.34
C MET A 460 -8.58 16.28 4.97
N ASP A 461 -7.88 16.79 3.97
CA ASP A 461 -7.95 16.26 2.60
C ASP A 461 -6.79 15.31 2.35
N PHE A 462 -7.04 14.03 2.56
CA PHE A 462 -6.16 12.93 2.19
C PHE A 462 -6.60 12.25 0.89
N SER A 463 -7.34 12.94 0.02
CA SER A 463 -7.80 12.35 -1.24
C SER A 463 -6.65 12.07 -2.20
N TRP A 464 -6.83 11.05 -3.03
CA TRP A 464 -5.93 10.77 -4.15
C TRP A 464 -5.76 11.97 -5.10
N ASN A 465 -6.72 12.91 -5.13
CA ASN A 465 -6.59 14.11 -5.95
C ASN A 465 -5.40 14.98 -5.54
N GLN A 466 -5.09 15.05 -4.24
CA GLN A 466 -3.89 15.77 -3.77
C GLN A 466 -2.59 15.02 -4.12
N SER A 467 -2.57 13.71 -3.90
CA SER A 467 -1.41 12.88 -4.24
C SER A 467 -1.16 12.87 -5.75
N ALA A 468 -2.20 12.72 -6.56
CA ALA A 468 -2.09 12.70 -8.01
C ALA A 468 -1.46 13.97 -8.59
N LYS A 469 -1.75 15.14 -8.03
CA LYS A 469 -1.12 16.40 -8.46
C LYS A 469 0.40 16.39 -8.30
N GLN A 470 0.91 15.75 -7.23
CA GLN A 470 2.35 15.61 -7.02
C GLN A 470 2.96 14.66 -8.04
N TYR A 471 2.35 13.49 -8.28
CA TYR A 471 2.78 12.58 -9.35
C TYR A 471 2.80 13.26 -10.72
N ILE A 472 1.74 13.98 -11.08
CA ILE A 472 1.62 14.69 -12.36
C ILE A 472 2.69 15.76 -12.51
N SER A 473 3.00 16.51 -11.47
CA SER A 473 4.07 17.51 -11.49
C SER A 473 5.40 16.87 -11.87
N ILE A 474 5.75 15.75 -11.25
CA ILE A 474 7.00 15.03 -11.53
C ILE A 474 6.96 14.39 -12.93
N TYR A 475 5.85 13.76 -13.33
CA TYR A 475 5.70 13.17 -14.65
C TYR A 475 5.88 14.20 -15.77
N ASN A 476 5.29 15.40 -15.61
CA ASN A 476 5.45 16.48 -16.59
C ASN A 476 6.91 16.93 -16.70
N GLN A 477 7.62 17.09 -15.58
CA GLN A 477 9.04 17.42 -15.58
C GLN A 477 9.90 16.38 -16.31
N LEU A 478 9.59 15.08 -16.12
CA LEU A 478 10.33 13.98 -16.75
C LEU A 478 10.11 13.91 -18.27
N ILE A 479 8.94 14.30 -18.76
CA ILE A 479 8.62 14.26 -20.20
C ILE A 479 9.12 15.53 -20.93
N GLU A 480 9.27 16.64 -20.22
CA GLU A 480 9.72 17.92 -20.78
C GLU A 480 11.25 18.02 -20.88
N ASN A 481 11.99 17.19 -20.12
CA ASN A 481 13.44 17.07 -20.17
C ASN A 481 13.88 16.02 -21.20
#